data_a8d8e0180dd757a1bd663f39707e4ffa
#
_entry.id   a8d8e0180dd757a1bd663f39707e4ffa
#
_cell.length_a   1.000
_cell.length_b   1.000
_cell.length_c   1.000
_cell.angle_alpha   90.00
_cell.angle_beta   90.00
_cell.angle_gamma   90.00
#
_symmetry.space_group_name_H-M   'P 1'
#
loop_
_entity.id
_entity.type
_entity.pdbx_description
1 polymer ?
#
loop_
_entity_poly.entity_id
_entity_poly.type
_entity_poly.pdbx_seq_one_letter_code
_entity_poly.pdbx_strand_id
1 'polypeptide(L)'
;MNLITDNKDKRYWETDLHTHTCASGHGTKDSITDLAREAAKRQMKLLGISDHGPASPVSADLSYFRSLFLCERSRFGVRITYGAEANILDTAGHLDIPDDILQSLDYCIISMHRPVYTSGSAAENTKAYIRAMKHPNVRMIGHCDDSRFPVDYQELISAALSYGVMPELNNVS
;
A
#
# COMPACT_ATOMS: atom_id res chain seq x y z
N MET A 1 -17.11 15.29 43.22
CA MET A 1 -15.71 15.14 42.80
C MET A 1 -15.74 14.31 41.51
N ASN A 2 -15.93 15.00 40.39
CA ASN A 2 -16.05 14.36 39.07
C ASN A 2 -14.64 14.03 38.56
N LEU A 3 -14.30 12.76 38.52
CA LEU A 3 -13.15 12.26 37.83
C LEU A 3 -13.41 12.40 36.32
N ILE A 4 -12.94 13.51 35.74
CA ILE A 4 -12.76 13.60 34.30
C ILE A 4 -11.64 12.64 33.95
N THR A 5 -12.00 11.45 33.50
CA THR A 5 -11.05 10.53 32.87
C THR A 5 -10.60 11.17 31.58
N ASP A 6 -9.44 11.78 31.64
CA ASP A 6 -8.72 12.38 30.52
C ASP A 6 -8.42 11.25 29.52
N ASN A 7 -9.15 11.25 28.41
CA ASN A 7 -9.08 10.21 27.36
C ASN A 7 -7.82 10.41 26.50
N LYS A 8 -6.64 10.46 27.18
CA LYS A 8 -5.33 10.72 26.55
C LYS A 8 -4.76 9.57 25.73
N ASP A 9 -5.42 8.41 25.69
CA ASP A 9 -4.87 7.20 25.05
C ASP A 9 -5.50 6.83 23.70
N LYS A 10 -6.39 7.65 23.15
CA LYS A 10 -6.78 7.48 21.75
C LYS A 10 -5.73 8.14 20.86
N ARG A 11 -4.70 7.37 20.51
CA ARG A 11 -3.81 7.72 19.39
C ARG A 11 -4.64 7.65 18.11
N TYR A 12 -5.08 8.80 17.63
CA TYR A 12 -5.68 8.89 16.31
C TYR A 12 -4.54 8.94 15.29
N TRP A 13 -4.51 7.98 14.41
CA TRP A 13 -3.64 8.05 13.25
C TRP A 13 -4.15 9.16 12.33
N GLU A 14 -3.29 10.12 12.02
CA GLU A 14 -3.66 11.23 11.14
C GLU A 14 -3.60 10.85 9.65
N THR A 15 -2.96 9.74 9.33
CA THR A 15 -2.73 9.28 7.96
C THR A 15 -2.88 7.76 7.87
N ASP A 16 -3.45 7.31 6.76
CA ASP A 16 -3.44 5.91 6.34
C ASP A 16 -3.15 5.88 4.84
N LEU A 17 -2.09 5.20 4.43
CA LEU A 17 -1.63 5.15 3.04
C LEU A 17 -1.82 3.77 2.39
N HIS A 18 -2.32 2.78 3.15
CA HIS A 18 -2.54 1.44 2.63
C HIS A 18 -4.01 1.06 2.81
N THR A 19 -4.86 1.54 1.90
CA THR A 19 -6.30 1.26 1.93
C THR A 19 -6.80 0.80 0.56
N HIS A 20 -7.82 -0.04 0.58
CA HIS A 20 -8.41 -0.66 -0.59
C HIS A 20 -9.86 -0.29 -0.76
N THR A 21 -10.24 -0.01 -2.01
CA THR A 21 -11.63 0.19 -2.41
C THR A 21 -12.21 -1.10 -3.02
N CYS A 22 -13.46 -1.02 -3.48
CA CYS A 22 -14.08 -2.12 -4.23
C CYS A 22 -13.31 -2.47 -5.52
N ALA A 23 -12.37 -1.65 -5.98
CA ALA A 23 -11.51 -1.92 -7.13
C ALA A 23 -10.44 -3.00 -6.86
N SER A 24 -10.13 -3.28 -5.60
CA SER A 24 -9.13 -4.31 -5.23
C SER A 24 -9.65 -5.75 -5.26
N GLY A 25 -10.95 -5.98 -5.44
CA GLY A 25 -11.51 -7.32 -5.55
C GLY A 25 -11.53 -8.16 -4.26
N HIS A 26 -11.21 -7.59 -3.10
CA HIS A 26 -11.20 -8.29 -1.79
C HIS A 26 -12.57 -8.56 -1.18
N GLY A 27 -13.65 -8.29 -1.89
CA GLY A 27 -15.00 -8.35 -1.34
C GLY A 27 -15.38 -7.11 -0.52
N THR A 28 -14.53 -6.10 -0.39
CA THR A 28 -14.94 -4.78 0.09
C THR A 28 -15.93 -4.15 -0.90
N LYS A 29 -16.87 -3.38 -0.37
CA LYS A 29 -17.87 -2.64 -1.16
C LYS A 29 -17.63 -1.13 -1.11
N ASP A 30 -16.62 -0.71 -0.36
CA ASP A 30 -16.35 0.69 -0.09
C ASP A 30 -15.76 1.39 -1.30
N SER A 31 -16.35 2.51 -1.64
CA SER A 31 -15.81 3.44 -2.63
C SER A 31 -14.78 4.38 -1.99
N ILE A 32 -14.01 5.10 -2.83
CA ILE A 32 -13.15 6.20 -2.37
C ILE A 32 -13.93 7.18 -1.48
N THR A 33 -15.20 7.45 -1.83
CA THR A 33 -16.06 8.36 -1.07
C THR A 33 -16.41 7.81 0.31
N ASP A 34 -16.65 6.50 0.42
CA ASP A 34 -16.97 5.87 1.71
C ASP A 34 -15.75 5.86 2.64
N LEU A 35 -14.58 5.51 2.11
CA LEU A 35 -13.32 5.57 2.85
C LEU A 35 -13.00 6.99 3.31
N ALA A 36 -13.15 8.00 2.44
CA ALA A 36 -12.92 9.39 2.81
C ALA A 36 -13.90 9.88 3.89
N ARG A 37 -15.17 9.45 3.84
CA ARG A 37 -16.15 9.78 4.86
C ARG A 37 -15.81 9.16 6.21
N GLU A 38 -15.34 7.92 6.21
CA GLU A 38 -14.91 7.25 7.44
C GLU A 38 -13.62 7.87 7.99
N ALA A 39 -12.66 8.19 7.13
CA ALA A 39 -11.45 8.90 7.51
C ALA A 39 -11.77 10.27 8.17
N ALA A 40 -12.73 11.02 7.61
CA ALA A 40 -13.19 12.28 8.20
C ALA A 40 -13.79 12.11 9.59
N LYS A 41 -14.62 11.06 9.80
CA LYS A 41 -15.18 10.75 11.13
C LYS A 41 -14.08 10.43 12.16
N ARG A 42 -12.99 9.82 11.71
CA ARG A 42 -11.81 9.50 12.54
C ARG A 42 -10.83 10.66 12.66
N GLN A 43 -11.17 11.84 12.12
CA GLN A 43 -10.34 13.05 12.14
C GLN A 43 -8.97 12.87 11.46
N MET A 44 -8.89 11.96 10.49
CA MET A 44 -7.71 11.78 9.66
C MET A 44 -7.52 12.98 8.74
N LYS A 45 -6.27 13.29 8.42
CA LYS A 45 -5.90 14.42 7.53
C LYS A 45 -5.54 13.97 6.13
N LEU A 46 -5.03 12.75 6.01
CA LEU A 46 -4.56 12.18 4.75
C LEU A 46 -5.01 10.72 4.64
N LEU A 47 -5.61 10.41 3.49
CA LEU A 47 -5.99 9.06 3.10
C LEU A 47 -5.29 8.70 1.79
N GLY A 48 -4.62 7.56 1.75
CA GLY A 48 -4.07 6.98 0.54
C GLY A 48 -4.99 5.90 -0.01
N ILE A 49 -5.25 5.93 -1.30
CA ILE A 49 -5.94 4.86 -2.02
C ILE A 49 -4.85 4.06 -2.74
N SER A 50 -4.75 2.78 -2.43
CA SER A 50 -3.68 1.90 -2.92
C SER A 50 -4.22 0.54 -3.35
N ASP A 51 -5.21 0.55 -4.24
CA ASP A 51 -5.81 -0.69 -4.73
C ASP A 51 -4.77 -1.62 -5.36
N HIS A 52 -5.03 -2.93 -5.30
CA HIS A 52 -4.14 -3.95 -5.84
C HIS A 52 -3.91 -3.79 -7.34
N GLY A 53 -2.69 -4.03 -7.76
CA GLY A 53 -2.32 -4.12 -9.16
C GLY A 53 -3.04 -5.25 -9.91
N PRO A 54 -3.08 -5.19 -11.25
CA PRO A 54 -3.96 -6.00 -12.10
C PRO A 54 -3.64 -7.50 -12.11
N ALA A 55 -2.48 -7.94 -11.63
CA ALA A 55 -2.16 -9.36 -11.51
C ALA A 55 -2.91 -10.04 -10.35
N SER A 56 -3.42 -9.29 -9.38
CA SER A 56 -4.25 -9.83 -8.29
C SER A 56 -5.61 -10.26 -8.84
N PRO A 57 -6.16 -11.41 -8.41
CA PRO A 57 -7.45 -11.87 -8.88
C PRO A 57 -8.56 -10.85 -8.63
N VAL A 58 -9.40 -10.62 -9.63
CA VAL A 58 -10.59 -9.72 -9.58
C VAL A 58 -10.28 -8.26 -9.27
N SER A 59 -9.03 -7.83 -9.34
CA SER A 59 -8.63 -6.43 -9.19
C SER A 59 -8.94 -5.60 -10.45
N ALA A 60 -8.86 -4.28 -10.32
CA ALA A 60 -9.03 -3.37 -11.44
C ALA A 60 -7.91 -3.52 -12.49
N ASP A 61 -8.25 -3.19 -13.72
CA ASP A 61 -7.28 -3.16 -14.82
C ASP A 61 -6.44 -1.86 -14.85
N LEU A 62 -5.50 -1.78 -15.77
CA LEU A 62 -4.60 -0.63 -15.90
C LEU A 62 -5.33 0.68 -16.22
N SER A 63 -6.54 0.65 -16.79
CA SER A 63 -7.32 1.86 -17.10
C SER A 63 -7.78 2.57 -15.83
N TYR A 64 -8.08 1.81 -14.77
CA TYR A 64 -8.38 2.36 -13.46
C TYR A 64 -7.25 3.23 -12.94
N PHE A 65 -6.02 2.69 -12.90
CA PHE A 65 -4.86 3.44 -12.40
C PHE A 65 -4.55 4.66 -13.27
N ARG A 66 -4.71 4.53 -14.59
CA ARG A 66 -4.56 5.67 -15.52
C ARG A 66 -5.58 6.78 -15.29
N SER A 67 -6.74 6.48 -14.72
CA SER A 67 -7.80 7.47 -14.47
C SER A 67 -7.68 8.20 -13.13
N LEU A 68 -6.88 7.70 -12.19
CA LEU A 68 -6.80 8.23 -10.82
C LEU A 68 -6.33 9.70 -10.75
N PHE A 69 -5.56 10.17 -11.73
CA PHE A 69 -5.14 11.58 -11.79
C PHE A 69 -6.30 12.55 -11.98
N LEU A 70 -7.45 12.08 -12.50
CA LEU A 70 -8.68 12.87 -12.67
C LEU A 70 -9.50 12.99 -11.39
N CYS A 71 -9.17 12.19 -10.36
CA CYS A 71 -9.94 12.12 -9.14
C CYS A 71 -9.67 13.34 -8.23
N GLU A 72 -10.70 13.72 -7.47
CA GLU A 72 -10.59 14.82 -6.50
C GLU A 72 -9.57 14.51 -5.41
N ARG A 73 -8.72 15.47 -5.11
CA ARG A 73 -7.64 15.38 -4.12
C ARG A 73 -8.05 15.72 -2.69
N SER A 74 -9.34 15.98 -2.44
CA SER A 74 -9.87 16.24 -1.11
C SER A 74 -11.36 15.91 -1.06
N ARG A 75 -11.81 15.22 -0.02
CA ARG A 75 -13.22 14.94 0.27
C ARG A 75 -13.46 15.04 1.77
N PHE A 76 -14.55 15.65 2.17
CA PHE A 76 -14.94 15.80 3.59
C PHE A 76 -13.86 16.44 4.47
N GLY A 77 -12.98 17.29 3.90
CA GLY A 77 -11.86 17.88 4.61
C GLY A 77 -10.64 16.98 4.76
N VAL A 78 -10.67 15.74 4.24
CA VAL A 78 -9.54 14.83 4.19
C VAL A 78 -8.83 14.97 2.85
N ARG A 79 -7.51 15.14 2.88
CA ARG A 79 -6.67 15.09 1.68
C ARG A 79 -6.59 13.63 1.19
N ILE A 80 -6.71 13.43 -0.14
CA ILE A 80 -6.61 12.11 -0.75
C ILE A 80 -5.38 12.06 -1.66
N THR A 81 -4.62 10.98 -1.53
CA THR A 81 -3.49 10.66 -2.41
C THR A 81 -3.75 9.31 -3.07
N TYR A 82 -3.31 9.19 -4.32
CA TYR A 82 -3.60 8.02 -5.16
C TYR A 82 -2.32 7.27 -5.49
N GLY A 83 -2.24 6.07 -5.02
CA GLY A 83 -1.16 5.12 -5.28
C GLY A 83 -1.67 3.81 -5.85
N ALA A 84 -0.85 2.81 -5.75
CA ALA A 84 -1.19 1.42 -6.04
C ALA A 84 -0.42 0.50 -5.11
N GLU A 85 -1.00 -0.64 -4.76
CA GLU A 85 -0.26 -1.77 -4.22
C GLU A 85 0.09 -2.70 -5.38
N ALA A 86 1.27 -2.46 -5.97
CA ALA A 86 1.77 -3.22 -7.09
C ALA A 86 2.29 -4.59 -6.64
N ASN A 87 1.96 -5.62 -7.40
CA ASN A 87 2.45 -6.96 -7.15
C ASN A 87 3.87 -7.12 -7.69
N ILE A 88 4.77 -7.68 -6.87
CA ILE A 88 6.02 -8.22 -7.35
C ILE A 88 5.71 -9.52 -8.09
N LEU A 89 6.15 -9.64 -9.35
CA LEU A 89 5.83 -10.77 -10.22
C LEU A 89 6.85 -11.90 -10.12
N ASP A 90 8.11 -11.56 -9.88
CA ASP A 90 9.21 -12.50 -9.93
C ASP A 90 10.40 -12.06 -9.07
N THR A 91 11.42 -12.91 -9.01
CA THR A 91 12.67 -12.65 -8.28
C THR A 91 13.53 -11.54 -8.92
N ALA A 92 13.23 -11.10 -10.14
CA ALA A 92 13.87 -9.95 -10.77
C ALA A 92 13.29 -8.62 -10.27
N GLY A 93 12.15 -8.66 -9.55
CA GLY A 93 11.48 -7.50 -8.98
C GLY A 93 10.62 -6.76 -9.98
N HIS A 94 10.16 -7.42 -11.05
CA HIS A 94 9.21 -6.83 -11.99
C HIS A 94 7.87 -6.58 -11.28
N LEU A 95 7.24 -5.46 -11.62
CA LEU A 95 5.94 -5.07 -11.09
C LEU A 95 4.85 -5.28 -12.15
N ASP A 96 3.64 -5.50 -11.70
CA ASP A 96 2.47 -5.72 -12.58
C ASP A 96 1.85 -4.43 -13.13
N ILE A 97 2.34 -3.26 -12.71
CA ILE A 97 1.93 -1.95 -13.22
C ILE A 97 3.09 -1.35 -14.00
N PRO A 98 2.90 -0.96 -15.27
CA PRO A 98 3.93 -0.33 -16.09
C PRO A 98 4.47 0.99 -15.52
N ASP A 99 5.74 1.28 -15.79
CA ASP A 99 6.45 2.46 -15.28
C ASP A 99 5.76 3.79 -15.58
N ASP A 100 5.17 3.93 -16.76
CA ASP A 100 4.46 5.15 -17.16
C ASP A 100 3.23 5.42 -16.28
N ILE A 101 2.53 4.37 -15.86
CA ILE A 101 1.41 4.47 -14.94
C ILE A 101 1.93 4.75 -13.53
N LEU A 102 2.91 3.98 -13.04
CA LEU A 102 3.47 4.18 -11.71
C LEU A 102 3.97 5.61 -11.51
N GLN A 103 4.61 6.19 -12.52
CA GLN A 103 5.10 7.57 -12.47
C GLN A 103 3.97 8.63 -12.43
N SER A 104 2.77 8.29 -12.87
CA SER A 104 1.61 9.17 -12.83
C SER A 104 0.90 9.15 -11.47
N LEU A 105 1.20 8.16 -10.62
CA LEU A 105 0.64 8.02 -9.27
C LEU A 105 1.47 8.80 -8.25
N ASP A 106 0.86 9.10 -7.10
CA ASP A 106 1.55 9.81 -6.02
C ASP A 106 2.61 8.93 -5.32
N TYR A 107 2.36 7.62 -5.24
CA TYR A 107 3.25 6.63 -4.62
C TYR A 107 2.92 5.22 -5.08
N CYS A 108 3.83 4.29 -4.79
CA CYS A 108 3.62 2.86 -4.99
C CYS A 108 4.02 2.10 -3.71
N ILE A 109 3.17 1.17 -3.31
CA ILE A 109 3.45 0.12 -2.36
C ILE A 109 3.82 -1.12 -3.17
N ILE A 110 4.83 -1.86 -2.77
CA ILE A 110 5.18 -3.14 -3.38
C ILE A 110 4.91 -4.27 -2.41
N SER A 111 4.26 -5.32 -2.89
CA SER A 111 3.87 -6.46 -2.05
C SER A 111 3.99 -7.78 -2.79
N MET A 112 4.08 -8.86 -2.03
CA MET A 112 3.99 -10.22 -2.54
C MET A 112 2.63 -10.80 -2.17
N HIS A 113 1.90 -11.32 -3.16
CA HIS A 113 0.58 -11.92 -2.96
C HIS A 113 0.47 -13.27 -3.65
N ARG A 114 -0.31 -14.19 -3.05
CA ARG A 114 -0.77 -15.40 -3.75
C ARG A 114 -2.04 -15.08 -4.54
N PRO A 115 -2.21 -15.61 -5.73
CA PRO A 115 -1.35 -16.58 -6.45
C PRO A 115 -0.28 -15.91 -7.35
N VAL A 116 -0.08 -14.59 -7.25
CA VAL A 116 0.76 -13.81 -8.19
C VAL A 116 2.23 -14.17 -8.08
N TYR A 117 2.76 -14.14 -6.86
CA TYR A 117 4.17 -14.45 -6.60
C TYR A 117 4.32 -15.86 -6.01
N THR A 118 5.24 -16.65 -6.60
CA THR A 118 5.64 -17.92 -6.04
C THR A 118 6.77 -17.70 -5.05
N SER A 119 6.48 -17.93 -3.76
CA SER A 119 7.47 -17.75 -2.69
C SER A 119 8.69 -18.64 -2.89
N GLY A 120 9.87 -18.03 -2.82
CA GLY A 120 11.16 -18.70 -2.78
C GLY A 120 11.72 -18.79 -1.36
N SER A 121 13.05 -18.96 -1.27
CA SER A 121 13.79 -18.83 -0.02
C SER A 121 13.75 -17.38 0.49
N ALA A 122 14.03 -17.18 1.79
CA ALA A 122 14.12 -15.84 2.36
C ALA A 122 15.08 -14.93 1.57
N ALA A 123 16.21 -15.44 1.13
CA ALA A 123 17.17 -14.69 0.33
C ALA A 123 16.63 -14.29 -1.06
N GLU A 124 15.85 -15.16 -1.71
CA GLU A 124 15.24 -14.85 -3.01
C GLU A 124 14.15 -13.81 -2.87
N ASN A 125 13.26 -13.96 -1.88
CA ASN A 125 12.18 -12.99 -1.62
C ASN A 125 12.78 -11.62 -1.25
N THR A 126 13.80 -11.58 -0.40
CA THR A 126 14.48 -10.33 -0.04
C THR A 126 15.07 -9.63 -1.27
N LYS A 127 15.73 -10.37 -2.14
CA LYS A 127 16.28 -9.83 -3.39
C LYS A 127 15.20 -9.30 -4.32
N ALA A 128 14.03 -9.96 -4.38
CA ALA A 128 12.91 -9.49 -5.19
C ALA A 128 12.41 -8.13 -4.70
N TYR A 129 12.21 -7.96 -3.39
CA TYR A 129 11.86 -6.67 -2.80
C TYR A 129 12.93 -5.60 -3.07
N ILE A 130 14.22 -5.91 -2.85
CA ILE A 130 15.33 -4.97 -3.07
C ILE A 130 15.39 -4.50 -4.54
N ARG A 131 15.11 -5.38 -5.49
CA ARG A 131 15.08 -5.04 -6.90
C ARG A 131 13.89 -4.17 -7.25
N ALA A 132 12.71 -4.48 -6.72
CA ALA A 132 11.50 -3.69 -6.91
C ALA A 132 11.61 -2.29 -6.30
N MET A 133 12.29 -2.12 -5.15
CA MET A 133 12.54 -0.82 -4.52
C MET A 133 13.35 0.15 -5.38
N LYS A 134 14.03 -0.32 -6.43
CA LYS A 134 14.77 0.56 -7.34
C LYS A 134 13.87 1.44 -8.20
N HIS A 135 12.59 1.09 -8.32
CA HIS A 135 11.65 1.94 -9.04
C HIS A 135 11.43 3.25 -8.27
N PRO A 136 11.61 4.43 -8.92
CA PRO A 136 11.67 5.72 -8.22
C PRO A 136 10.38 6.13 -7.53
N ASN A 137 9.23 5.52 -7.89
CA ASN A 137 7.94 5.82 -7.26
C ASN A 137 7.54 4.87 -6.14
N VAL A 138 8.33 3.83 -5.87
CA VAL A 138 8.14 2.96 -4.70
C VAL A 138 8.46 3.74 -3.44
N ARG A 139 7.52 3.76 -2.50
CA ARG A 139 7.63 4.46 -1.22
C ARG A 139 7.44 3.55 -0.02
N MET A 140 6.76 2.42 -0.21
CA MET A 140 6.42 1.51 0.88
C MET A 140 6.58 0.06 0.45
N ILE A 141 6.87 -0.79 1.44
CA ILE A 141 6.77 -2.25 1.33
C ILE A 141 5.56 -2.65 2.17
N GLY A 142 4.55 -3.24 1.54
CA GLY A 142 3.36 -3.73 2.22
C GLY A 142 3.65 -5.05 2.93
N HIS A 143 3.09 -5.22 4.12
CA HIS A 143 3.05 -6.46 4.94
C HIS A 143 4.24 -7.43 4.73
N CYS A 144 5.46 -6.90 4.75
CA CYS A 144 6.68 -7.71 4.57
C CYS A 144 6.92 -8.72 5.71
N ASP A 145 6.07 -8.71 6.72
CA ASP A 145 6.04 -9.65 7.85
C ASP A 145 5.14 -10.88 7.59
N ASP A 146 4.54 -10.99 6.40
CA ASP A 146 3.77 -12.16 6.00
C ASP A 146 4.66 -13.43 5.94
N SER A 147 4.41 -14.36 6.85
CA SER A 147 5.18 -15.60 6.98
C SER A 147 5.13 -16.51 5.74
N ARG A 148 4.18 -16.28 4.82
CA ARG A 148 4.09 -16.99 3.53
C ARG A 148 5.21 -16.60 2.58
N PHE A 149 5.84 -15.44 2.80
CA PHE A 149 6.93 -14.88 1.99
C PHE A 149 8.11 -14.51 2.89
N PRO A 150 8.81 -15.49 3.48
CA PRO A 150 9.89 -15.22 4.41
C PRO A 150 10.96 -14.33 3.79
N VAL A 151 11.49 -13.39 4.58
CA VAL A 151 12.56 -12.47 4.17
C VAL A 151 13.67 -12.40 5.21
N ASP A 152 14.86 -11.98 4.80
CA ASP A 152 15.89 -11.51 5.72
C ASP A 152 15.60 -10.05 6.10
N TYR A 153 15.04 -9.86 7.28
CA TYR A 153 14.63 -8.52 7.75
C TYR A 153 15.82 -7.56 7.88
N GLN A 154 16.99 -8.05 8.26
CA GLN A 154 18.14 -7.17 8.42
C GLN A 154 18.60 -6.62 7.07
N GLU A 155 18.70 -7.47 6.06
CA GLU A 155 19.03 -7.07 4.69
C GLU A 155 17.93 -6.18 4.09
N LEU A 156 16.66 -6.56 4.26
CA LEU A 156 15.53 -5.82 3.73
C LEU A 156 15.43 -4.41 4.30
N ILE A 157 15.52 -4.25 5.63
CA ILE A 157 15.43 -2.94 6.31
C ILE A 157 16.63 -2.06 5.93
N SER A 158 17.84 -2.64 5.87
CA SER A 158 19.02 -1.90 5.45
C SER A 158 18.89 -1.35 4.03
N ALA A 159 18.36 -2.14 3.11
CA ALA A 159 18.07 -1.70 1.75
C ALA A 159 16.95 -0.65 1.71
N ALA A 160 15.86 -0.87 2.43
CA ALA A 160 14.74 0.07 2.51
C ALA A 160 15.19 1.46 2.97
N LEU A 161 16.03 1.52 4.02
CA LEU A 161 16.63 2.77 4.47
C LEU A 161 17.48 3.44 3.38
N SER A 162 18.28 2.67 2.63
CA SER A 162 19.14 3.22 1.57
C SER A 162 18.36 3.78 0.38
N TYR A 163 17.20 3.20 0.07
CA TYR A 163 16.29 3.66 -0.99
C TYR A 163 15.24 4.69 -0.52
N GLY A 164 15.16 4.98 0.79
CA GLY A 164 14.13 5.86 1.35
C GLY A 164 12.73 5.27 1.26
N VAL A 165 12.62 3.94 1.33
CA VAL A 165 11.36 3.18 1.29
C VAL A 165 10.98 2.77 2.71
N MET A 166 9.71 2.89 3.06
CA MET A 166 9.18 2.57 4.39
C MET A 166 8.62 1.14 4.41
N PRO A 167 9.11 0.23 5.25
CA PRO A 167 8.43 -1.04 5.48
C PRO A 167 7.19 -0.81 6.36
N GLU A 168 6.10 -1.47 6.00
CA GLU A 168 4.88 -1.52 6.80
C GLU A 168 5.01 -2.59 7.89
N LEU A 169 4.47 -2.29 9.07
CA LEU A 169 4.16 -3.28 10.10
C LEU A 169 2.65 -3.52 10.07
N ASN A 170 2.23 -4.65 9.54
CA ASN A 170 0.82 -5.00 9.43
C ASN A 170 0.43 -5.95 10.56
N ASN A 171 -0.66 -5.65 11.26
CA ASN A 171 -1.12 -6.46 12.39
C ASN A 171 -2.11 -7.56 12.00
N VAL A 172 -2.35 -7.78 10.72
CA VAL A 172 -3.33 -8.74 10.16
C VAL A 172 -2.65 -9.84 9.33
N SER A 173 -1.34 -9.75 9.11
CA SER A 173 -0.56 -10.74 8.34
C SER A 173 -0.12 -11.95 9.16
#